data_02d5daa09fbc16465f4ba0c7b4037dae
#
_entry.id   02d5daa09fbc16465f4ba0c7b4037dae
#
_cell.length_a   1.000
_cell.length_b   1.000
_cell.length_c   1.000
_cell.angle_alpha   90.00
_cell.angle_beta   90.00
_cell.angle_gamma   90.00
#
_symmetry.space_group_name_H-M   'P 1'
#
loop_
_entity.id
_entity.type
_entity.pdbx_description
1 polymer ?
#
loop_
_entity_poly.entity_id
_entity_poly.type
_entity_poly.pdbx_seq_one_letter_code
_entity_poly.pdbx_strand_id
1 'polypeptide(L)'
;MPKARGLKLFLLDVDGVLTDGTITYTNEGNESKSFHTRDGLGIRLLMESGVEVGLVTARQSEAVRRRAGDLGITHVFQGAGNKLEIFQRLLADLGLEPSETGYMGDDWLDLPLLVRVGFAATVADAVPEVQQAVHFVSRKQGGRGAVREVCDLILEARGAAGPLLQRYLKA
;
A
#
# COMPACT_ATOMS: atom_id res chain seq x y z
N MET A 1 -3.54 -10.60 -13.53
CA MET A 1 -2.24 -10.01 -13.97
C MET A 1 -1.10 -10.92 -13.50
N PRO A 2 -0.20 -11.38 -14.40
CA PRO A 2 0.87 -12.30 -13.99
C PRO A 2 1.81 -11.73 -12.93
N LYS A 3 2.12 -10.43 -13.01
CA LYS A 3 3.04 -9.74 -12.09
C LYS A 3 2.55 -9.68 -10.64
N ALA A 4 1.25 -9.68 -10.39
CA ALA A 4 0.69 -9.64 -9.05
C ALA A 4 0.63 -11.02 -8.36
N ARG A 5 0.81 -12.11 -9.11
CA ARG A 5 0.63 -13.48 -8.60
C ARG A 5 1.71 -13.91 -7.61
N GLY A 6 2.95 -13.54 -7.88
CA GLY A 6 4.13 -13.98 -7.12
C GLY A 6 4.51 -13.05 -5.96
N LEU A 7 3.67 -12.07 -5.62
CA LEU A 7 4.00 -11.10 -4.57
C LEU A 7 4.09 -11.77 -3.21
N LYS A 8 5.16 -11.45 -2.49
CA LYS A 8 5.39 -11.81 -1.09
C LYS A 8 5.28 -10.60 -0.16
N LEU A 9 5.58 -9.40 -0.69
CA LEU A 9 5.53 -8.13 0.04
C LEU A 9 4.80 -7.07 -0.80
N PHE A 10 3.88 -6.34 -0.19
CA PHE A 10 3.21 -5.19 -0.80
C PHE A 10 3.38 -3.96 0.08
N LEU A 11 4.07 -2.96 -0.43
CA LEU A 11 4.35 -1.71 0.27
C LEU A 11 3.42 -0.60 -0.23
N LEU A 12 3.01 0.26 0.69
CA LEU A 12 2.08 1.37 0.44
C LEU A 12 2.70 2.69 0.91
N ASP A 13 2.57 3.74 0.12
CA ASP A 13 2.61 5.09 0.65
C ASP A 13 1.34 5.36 1.47
N VAL A 14 1.35 6.44 2.24
CA VAL A 14 0.23 6.81 3.11
C VAL A 14 -0.53 8.00 2.55
N ASP A 15 0.13 9.16 2.44
CA ASP A 15 -0.51 10.40 2.04
C ASP A 15 -0.79 10.38 0.52
N GLY A 16 -2.05 10.48 0.14
CA GLY A 16 -2.51 10.34 -1.24
C GLY A 16 -2.82 8.90 -1.68
N VAL A 17 -2.46 7.88 -0.90
CA VAL A 17 -2.76 6.46 -1.17
C VAL A 17 -3.76 5.90 -0.17
N LEU A 18 -3.39 5.78 1.12
CA LEU A 18 -4.29 5.39 2.21
C LEU A 18 -5.19 6.53 2.68
N THR A 19 -4.79 7.75 2.43
CA THR A 19 -5.56 8.98 2.64
C THR A 19 -5.82 9.68 1.31
N ASP A 20 -6.62 10.73 1.32
CA ASP A 20 -6.85 11.58 0.15
C ASP A 20 -5.74 12.66 -0.05
N GLY A 21 -4.64 12.57 0.69
CA GLY A 21 -3.52 13.51 0.63
C GLY A 21 -3.75 14.82 1.39
N THR A 22 -4.94 15.05 1.94
CA THR A 22 -5.24 16.26 2.72
C THR A 22 -4.52 16.22 4.07
N ILE A 23 -3.88 17.33 4.43
CA ILE A 23 -3.26 17.51 5.74
C ILE A 23 -4.16 18.44 6.56
N THR A 24 -4.63 17.95 7.71
CA THR A 24 -5.47 18.72 8.64
C THR A 24 -4.72 18.93 9.94
N TYR A 25 -4.57 20.20 10.36
CA TYR A 25 -4.01 20.56 11.66
C TYR A 25 -5.08 21.08 12.59
N THR A 26 -4.99 20.71 13.88
CA THR A 26 -5.75 21.38 14.95
C THR A 26 -5.05 22.67 15.37
N ASN A 27 -5.76 23.53 16.13
CA ASN A 27 -5.16 24.76 16.67
C ASN A 27 -3.99 24.47 17.63
N GLU A 28 -3.96 23.29 18.25
CA GLU A 28 -2.89 22.84 19.14
C GLU A 28 -1.69 22.25 18.35
N GLY A 29 -1.75 22.24 17.02
CA GLY A 29 -0.69 21.75 16.15
C GLY A 29 -0.69 20.21 15.93
N ASN A 30 -1.71 19.50 16.39
CA ASN A 30 -1.85 18.08 16.13
C ASN A 30 -2.33 17.84 14.69
N GLU A 31 -1.78 16.80 14.04
CA GLU A 31 -2.19 16.35 12.73
C GLU A 31 -3.29 15.27 12.85
N SER A 32 -4.31 15.35 12.00
CA SER A 32 -5.30 14.30 11.87
C SER A 32 -5.31 13.73 10.46
N LYS A 33 -5.60 12.43 10.33
CA LYS A 33 -5.72 11.71 9.07
C LYS A 33 -7.01 10.87 9.07
N SER A 34 -7.63 10.82 7.90
CA SER A 34 -8.80 9.97 7.65
C SER A 34 -8.43 8.78 6.79
N PHE A 35 -8.82 7.58 7.22
CA PHE A 35 -8.57 6.33 6.51
C PHE A 35 -9.88 5.67 6.09
N HIS A 36 -9.85 4.98 4.95
CA HIS A 36 -11.02 4.30 4.43
C HIS A 36 -11.12 2.86 5.00
N THR A 37 -12.30 2.48 5.50
CA THR A 37 -12.51 1.17 6.14
C THR A 37 -12.32 0.00 5.18
N ARG A 38 -12.75 0.13 3.91
CA ARG A 38 -12.61 -0.92 2.89
C ARG A 38 -11.15 -1.16 2.51
N ASP A 39 -10.31 -0.11 2.51
CA ASP A 39 -8.87 -0.25 2.27
C ASP A 39 -8.23 -1.07 3.39
N GLY A 40 -8.61 -0.82 4.64
CA GLY A 40 -8.15 -1.61 5.78
C GLY A 40 -8.54 -3.08 5.69
N LEU A 41 -9.78 -3.38 5.28
CA LEU A 41 -10.19 -4.77 5.07
C LEU A 41 -9.40 -5.43 3.93
N GLY A 42 -9.18 -4.72 2.81
CA GLY A 42 -8.35 -5.22 1.70
C GLY A 42 -6.95 -5.62 2.15
N ILE A 43 -6.30 -4.76 2.94
CA ILE A 43 -4.97 -5.02 3.52
C ILE A 43 -4.99 -6.29 4.39
N ARG A 44 -5.98 -6.43 5.28
CA ARG A 44 -6.10 -7.64 6.13
C ARG A 44 -6.28 -8.90 5.31
N LEU A 45 -7.17 -8.88 4.31
CA LEU A 45 -7.38 -10.03 3.42
C LEU A 45 -6.11 -10.39 2.65
N LEU A 46 -5.34 -9.40 2.23
CA LEU A 46 -4.07 -9.61 1.54
C LEU A 46 -3.06 -10.29 2.48
N MET A 47 -2.92 -9.82 3.72
CA MET A 47 -2.06 -10.46 4.74
C MET A 47 -2.53 -11.88 5.07
N GLU A 48 -3.83 -12.12 5.17
CA GLU A 48 -4.40 -13.47 5.37
C GLU A 48 -4.08 -14.42 4.21
N SER A 49 -3.84 -13.88 3.01
CA SER A 49 -3.41 -14.68 1.85
C SER A 49 -1.91 -15.01 1.83
N GLY A 50 -1.16 -14.57 2.84
CA GLY A 50 0.29 -14.80 2.96
C GLY A 50 1.15 -13.76 2.25
N VAL A 51 0.62 -12.56 1.96
CA VAL A 51 1.42 -11.42 1.48
C VAL A 51 1.69 -10.49 2.66
N GLU A 52 2.96 -10.22 2.94
CA GLU A 52 3.30 -9.20 3.92
C GLU A 52 2.94 -7.80 3.41
N VAL A 53 2.51 -6.92 4.31
CA VAL A 53 2.19 -5.53 3.96
C VAL A 53 3.02 -4.58 4.80
N GLY A 54 3.50 -3.50 4.18
CA GLY A 54 4.24 -2.46 4.87
C GLY A 54 3.85 -1.05 4.43
N LEU A 55 4.14 -0.08 5.30
CA LEU A 55 3.94 1.35 5.04
C LEU A 55 5.29 2.05 4.95
N VAL A 56 5.47 2.87 3.90
CA VAL A 56 6.68 3.67 3.69
C VAL A 56 6.27 5.11 3.38
N THR A 57 6.37 6.00 4.35
CA THR A 57 5.94 7.40 4.23
C THR A 57 7.02 8.38 4.66
N ALA A 58 7.15 9.49 3.94
CA ALA A 58 8.10 10.55 4.28
C ALA A 58 7.72 11.32 5.56
N ARG A 59 6.46 11.33 5.94
CA ARG A 59 5.95 12.03 7.13
C ARG A 59 5.95 11.15 8.35
N GLN A 60 5.92 11.79 9.54
CA GLN A 60 5.69 11.13 10.82
C GLN A 60 4.31 11.51 11.35
N SER A 61 3.52 10.53 11.77
CA SER A 61 2.17 10.74 12.27
C SER A 61 1.77 9.64 13.25
N GLU A 62 1.27 10.04 14.39
CA GLU A 62 0.71 9.11 15.39
C GLU A 62 -0.54 8.39 14.84
N ALA A 63 -1.34 9.08 14.01
CA ALA A 63 -2.49 8.47 13.35
C ALA A 63 -2.09 7.29 12.45
N VAL A 64 -0.96 7.40 11.75
CA VAL A 64 -0.40 6.30 10.92
C VAL A 64 0.04 5.13 11.80
N ARG A 65 0.77 5.42 12.89
CA ARG A 65 1.21 4.40 13.85
C ARG A 65 0.02 3.61 14.40
N ARG A 66 -1.01 4.33 14.85
CA ARG A 66 -2.25 3.74 15.38
C ARG A 66 -2.96 2.90 14.31
N ARG A 67 -3.12 3.43 13.10
CA ARG A 67 -3.79 2.72 11.99
C ARG A 67 -3.06 1.43 11.62
N ALA A 68 -1.73 1.47 11.54
CA ALA A 68 -0.91 0.28 11.29
C ALA A 68 -1.12 -0.80 12.37
N GLY A 69 -1.13 -0.39 13.65
CA GLY A 69 -1.43 -1.28 14.78
C GLY A 69 -2.82 -1.91 14.70
N ASP A 70 -3.85 -1.12 14.40
CA ASP A 70 -5.23 -1.61 14.23
C ASP A 70 -5.35 -2.65 13.09
N LEU A 71 -4.52 -2.54 12.06
CA LEU A 71 -4.51 -3.46 10.91
C LEU A 71 -3.57 -4.65 11.11
N GLY A 72 -2.67 -4.60 12.09
CA GLY A 72 -1.65 -5.64 12.31
C GLY A 72 -0.46 -5.52 11.35
N ILE A 73 -0.19 -4.34 10.79
CA ILE A 73 0.96 -4.09 9.92
C ILE A 73 2.20 -3.89 10.79
N THR A 74 3.23 -4.71 10.57
CA THR A 74 4.48 -4.68 11.35
C THR A 74 5.60 -3.88 10.67
N HIS A 75 5.60 -3.82 9.34
CA HIS A 75 6.58 -3.06 8.56
C HIS A 75 6.11 -1.61 8.40
N VAL A 76 6.51 -0.72 9.30
CA VAL A 76 6.09 0.69 9.31
C VAL A 76 7.30 1.60 9.34
N PHE A 77 7.54 2.30 8.26
CA PHE A 77 8.66 3.21 8.07
C PHE A 77 8.13 4.63 7.86
N GLN A 78 8.22 5.43 8.90
CA GLN A 78 7.86 6.85 8.88
C GLN A 78 9.10 7.73 8.84
N GLY A 79 8.98 8.99 8.42
CA GLY A 79 10.12 9.88 8.26
C GLY A 79 11.10 9.42 7.18
N ALA A 80 10.61 8.70 6.20
CA ALA A 80 11.39 8.07 5.13
C ALA A 80 11.89 9.12 4.13
N GLY A 81 12.97 9.81 4.45
CA GLY A 81 13.60 10.79 3.55
C GLY A 81 14.15 10.15 2.27
N ASN A 82 14.54 8.87 2.32
CA ASN A 82 14.96 8.07 1.17
C ASN A 82 14.22 6.73 1.16
N LYS A 83 13.10 6.67 0.46
CA LYS A 83 12.28 5.46 0.36
C LYS A 83 13.04 4.29 -0.28
N LEU A 84 13.95 4.56 -1.23
CA LEU A 84 14.72 3.53 -1.91
C LEU A 84 15.68 2.80 -0.96
N GLU A 85 16.34 3.51 -0.08
CA GLU A 85 17.25 2.92 0.91
C GLU A 85 16.48 2.00 1.87
N ILE A 86 15.30 2.44 2.34
CA ILE A 86 14.43 1.63 3.19
C ILE A 86 14.01 0.35 2.45
N PHE A 87 13.60 0.48 1.19
CA PHE A 87 13.21 -0.64 0.35
C PHE A 87 14.34 -1.66 0.20
N GLN A 88 15.55 -1.21 -0.15
CA GLN A 88 16.71 -2.08 -0.33
C GLN A 88 17.08 -2.82 0.96
N ARG A 89 17.07 -2.12 2.11
CA ARG A 89 17.32 -2.73 3.41
C ARG A 89 16.25 -3.78 3.75
N LEU A 90 14.97 -3.45 3.55
CA LEU A 90 13.88 -4.38 3.84
C LEU A 90 13.95 -5.64 2.97
N LEU A 91 14.32 -5.52 1.69
CA LEU A 91 14.53 -6.67 0.82
C LEU A 91 15.67 -7.56 1.33
N ALA A 92 16.78 -6.97 1.75
CA ALA A 92 17.91 -7.72 2.31
C ALA A 92 17.51 -8.45 3.60
N ASP A 93 16.78 -7.78 4.50
CA ASP A 93 16.33 -8.35 5.78
C ASP A 93 15.35 -9.52 5.58
N LEU A 94 14.48 -9.43 4.56
CA LEU A 94 13.48 -10.46 4.26
C LEU A 94 13.96 -11.53 3.26
N GLY A 95 15.13 -11.34 2.65
CA GLY A 95 15.64 -12.24 1.60
C GLY A 95 14.75 -12.27 0.35
N LEU A 96 14.21 -11.12 -0.04
CA LEU A 96 13.31 -10.98 -1.19
C LEU A 96 14.00 -10.31 -2.38
N GLU A 97 13.60 -10.72 -3.58
CA GLU A 97 13.95 -10.04 -4.81
C GLU A 97 12.92 -8.92 -5.13
N PRO A 98 13.33 -7.83 -5.80
CA PRO A 98 12.40 -6.79 -6.23
C PRO A 98 11.19 -7.32 -7.02
N SER A 99 11.37 -8.38 -7.81
CA SER A 99 10.31 -9.02 -8.59
C SER A 99 9.20 -9.67 -7.75
N GLU A 100 9.48 -9.97 -6.48
CA GLU A 100 8.56 -10.56 -5.51
C GLU A 100 7.79 -9.50 -4.70
N THR A 101 8.01 -8.22 -5.01
CA THR A 101 7.44 -7.10 -4.28
C THR A 101 6.51 -6.26 -5.13
N GLY A 102 5.56 -5.62 -4.46
CA GLY A 102 4.72 -4.59 -5.05
C GLY A 102 4.81 -3.28 -4.27
N TYR A 103 4.52 -2.19 -4.95
CA TYR A 103 4.45 -0.86 -4.35
C TYR A 103 3.28 -0.07 -4.93
N MET A 104 2.62 0.71 -4.08
CA MET A 104 1.60 1.67 -4.48
C MET A 104 1.96 3.05 -3.93
N GLY A 105 2.08 4.03 -4.81
CA GLY A 105 2.42 5.42 -4.51
C GLY A 105 1.70 6.36 -5.46
N ASP A 106 1.72 7.68 -5.23
CA ASP A 106 0.95 8.66 -5.99
C ASP A 106 1.75 9.84 -6.53
N ASP A 107 3.00 10.04 -6.05
CA ASP A 107 3.80 11.21 -6.41
C ASP A 107 5.26 10.86 -6.75
N TRP A 108 6.03 11.84 -7.17
CA TRP A 108 7.42 11.67 -7.63
C TRP A 108 8.35 11.01 -6.61
N LEU A 109 8.10 11.21 -5.31
CA LEU A 109 8.85 10.57 -4.24
C LEU A 109 8.75 9.03 -4.27
N ASP A 110 7.72 8.49 -4.95
CA ASP A 110 7.46 7.06 -5.08
C ASP A 110 8.11 6.44 -6.33
N LEU A 111 8.42 7.26 -7.33
CA LEU A 111 8.99 6.78 -8.59
C LEU A 111 10.20 5.86 -8.42
N PRO A 112 11.15 6.13 -7.48
CA PRO A 112 12.29 5.24 -7.27
C PRO A 112 11.89 3.80 -6.93
N LEU A 113 10.78 3.58 -6.23
CA LEU A 113 10.26 2.26 -5.89
C LEU A 113 9.41 1.69 -7.04
N LEU A 114 8.49 2.51 -7.57
CA LEU A 114 7.54 2.10 -8.61
C LEU A 114 8.23 1.50 -9.84
N VAL A 115 9.38 2.04 -10.24
CA VAL A 115 10.13 1.53 -11.41
C VAL A 115 10.98 0.29 -11.11
N ARG A 116 11.05 -0.17 -9.84
CA ARG A 116 11.92 -1.28 -9.41
C ARG A 116 11.17 -2.52 -8.96
N VAL A 117 9.95 -2.34 -8.45
CA VAL A 117 9.14 -3.46 -7.94
C VAL A 117 8.58 -4.34 -9.07
N GLY A 118 8.31 -5.60 -8.76
CA GLY A 118 7.66 -6.52 -9.71
C GLY A 118 6.25 -6.11 -10.10
N PHE A 119 5.52 -5.48 -9.17
CA PHE A 119 4.18 -4.96 -9.42
C PHE A 119 4.03 -3.53 -8.87
N ALA A 120 3.86 -2.56 -9.75
CA ALA A 120 3.63 -1.16 -9.42
C ALA A 120 2.16 -0.79 -9.66
N ALA A 121 1.56 -0.08 -8.70
CA ALA A 121 0.19 0.44 -8.79
C ALA A 121 0.10 1.88 -8.31
N THR A 122 -0.95 2.58 -8.72
CA THR A 122 -1.26 3.93 -8.24
C THR A 122 -2.75 4.18 -8.16
N VAL A 123 -3.12 5.32 -7.59
CA VAL A 123 -4.48 5.83 -7.45
C VAL A 123 -4.93 6.60 -8.71
N ALA A 124 -6.25 6.79 -8.87
CA ALA A 124 -6.81 7.50 -10.03
C ALA A 124 -6.38 8.98 -10.11
N ASP A 125 -6.10 9.58 -8.98
CA ASP A 125 -5.72 11.00 -8.83
C ASP A 125 -4.22 11.22 -8.59
N ALA A 126 -3.39 10.20 -8.86
CA ALA A 126 -1.93 10.35 -8.88
C ALA A 126 -1.47 11.30 -9.98
N VAL A 127 -0.28 11.88 -9.81
CA VAL A 127 0.32 12.74 -10.84
C VAL A 127 0.57 11.94 -12.13
N PRO A 128 0.48 12.60 -13.31
CA PRO A 128 0.55 11.91 -14.61
C PRO A 128 1.80 11.07 -14.82
N GLU A 129 2.94 11.50 -14.31
CA GLU A 129 4.23 10.81 -14.44
C GLU A 129 4.21 9.46 -13.69
N VAL A 130 3.56 9.42 -12.55
CA VAL A 130 3.37 8.18 -11.78
C VAL A 130 2.42 7.24 -12.51
N GLN A 131 1.29 7.76 -13.02
CA GLN A 131 0.35 6.93 -13.79
C GLN A 131 1.00 6.27 -15.01
N GLN A 132 1.95 6.95 -15.66
CA GLN A 132 2.69 6.41 -16.81
C GLN A 132 3.75 5.37 -16.43
N ALA A 133 4.23 5.40 -15.19
CA ALA A 133 5.31 4.52 -14.71
C ALA A 133 4.84 3.20 -14.10
N VAL A 134 3.53 3.01 -13.90
CA VAL A 134 2.98 1.85 -13.17
C VAL A 134 2.36 0.80 -14.07
N HIS A 135 2.14 -0.39 -13.51
CA HIS A 135 1.47 -1.50 -14.19
C HIS A 135 -0.06 -1.44 -14.06
N PHE A 136 -0.57 -0.76 -13.05
CA PHE A 136 -2.00 -0.64 -12.78
C PHE A 136 -2.33 0.72 -12.17
N VAL A 137 -3.29 1.40 -12.78
CA VAL A 137 -3.91 2.62 -12.24
C VAL A 137 -5.29 2.24 -11.70
N SER A 138 -5.53 2.48 -10.42
CA SER A 138 -6.84 2.25 -9.80
C SER A 138 -7.90 3.18 -10.43
N ARG A 139 -9.13 2.72 -10.49
CA ARG A 139 -10.28 3.57 -10.86
C ARG A 139 -10.76 4.43 -9.70
N LYS A 140 -10.20 4.21 -8.50
CA LYS A 140 -10.54 4.91 -7.27
C LYS A 140 -9.42 5.87 -6.89
N GLN A 141 -9.79 6.96 -6.23
CA GLN A 141 -8.87 7.93 -5.68
C GLN A 141 -8.24 7.43 -4.37
N GLY A 142 -7.13 8.05 -3.98
CA GLY A 142 -6.49 7.83 -2.70
C GLY A 142 -7.46 8.05 -1.53
N GLY A 143 -7.40 7.20 -0.50
CA GLY A 143 -8.31 7.25 0.63
C GLY A 143 -9.78 7.00 0.30
N ARG A 144 -10.09 6.50 -0.91
CA ARG A 144 -11.45 6.28 -1.39
C ARG A 144 -11.68 4.86 -1.93
N GLY A 145 -10.90 3.90 -1.47
CA GLY A 145 -11.03 2.50 -1.86
C GLY A 145 -10.06 2.04 -2.96
N ALA A 146 -9.05 2.84 -3.30
CA ALA A 146 -8.04 2.49 -4.29
C ALA A 146 -7.17 1.32 -3.83
N VAL A 147 -6.73 1.34 -2.57
CA VAL A 147 -5.94 0.25 -1.98
C VAL A 147 -6.77 -1.03 -1.94
N ARG A 148 -8.06 -0.95 -1.63
CA ARG A 148 -8.96 -2.11 -1.68
C ARG A 148 -9.02 -2.71 -3.10
N GLU A 149 -9.17 -1.90 -4.13
CA GLU A 149 -9.22 -2.37 -5.52
C GLU A 149 -7.93 -3.09 -5.91
N VAL A 150 -6.77 -2.55 -5.52
CA VAL A 150 -5.47 -3.18 -5.78
C VAL A 150 -5.30 -4.48 -4.99
N CYS A 151 -5.69 -4.51 -3.71
CA CYS A 151 -5.67 -5.74 -2.91
C CYS A 151 -6.55 -6.83 -3.53
N ASP A 152 -7.77 -6.49 -3.95
CA ASP A 152 -8.68 -7.45 -4.61
C ASP A 152 -8.05 -8.01 -5.91
N LEU A 153 -7.41 -7.16 -6.72
CA LEU A 153 -6.69 -7.59 -7.93
C LEU A 153 -5.55 -8.56 -7.61
N ILE A 154 -4.78 -8.30 -6.55
CA ILE A 154 -3.69 -9.20 -6.12
C ILE A 154 -4.28 -10.54 -5.64
N LEU A 155 -5.34 -10.51 -4.83
CA LEU A 155 -6.02 -11.70 -4.34
C LEU A 155 -6.59 -12.55 -5.47
N GLU A 156 -7.19 -11.94 -6.49
CA GLU A 156 -7.66 -12.63 -7.70
C GLU A 156 -6.51 -13.27 -8.47
N ALA A 157 -5.42 -12.52 -8.71
CA ALA A 157 -4.24 -13.04 -9.41
C ALA A 157 -3.61 -14.25 -8.70
N ARG A 158 -3.70 -14.31 -7.37
CA ARG A 158 -3.22 -15.41 -6.52
C ARG A 158 -4.22 -16.56 -6.40
N GLY A 159 -5.46 -16.39 -6.86
CA GLY A 159 -6.54 -17.37 -6.67
C GLY A 159 -7.06 -17.44 -5.22
N ALA A 160 -6.75 -16.44 -4.39
CA ALA A 160 -7.12 -16.40 -2.97
C ALA A 160 -8.49 -15.76 -2.70
N ALA A 161 -9.01 -14.97 -3.63
CA ALA A 161 -10.25 -14.21 -3.44
C ALA A 161 -11.47 -15.13 -3.17
N GLY A 162 -11.64 -16.19 -3.96
CA GLY A 162 -12.75 -17.14 -3.81
C GLY A 162 -12.73 -17.86 -2.46
N PRO A 163 -11.64 -18.53 -2.06
CA PRO A 163 -11.53 -19.17 -0.76
C PRO A 163 -11.77 -18.22 0.43
N LEU A 164 -11.24 -17.00 0.39
CA LEU A 164 -11.48 -15.99 1.41
C LEU A 164 -12.97 -15.62 1.49
N LEU A 165 -13.60 -15.32 0.35
CA LEU A 165 -15.03 -14.99 0.32
C LEU A 165 -15.89 -16.12 0.90
N GLN A 166 -15.58 -17.38 0.59
CA GLN A 166 -16.32 -18.54 1.12
C GLN A 166 -16.25 -18.64 2.64
N ARG A 167 -15.14 -18.22 3.26
CA ARG A 167 -15.05 -18.18 4.73
C ARG A 167 -16.03 -17.16 5.32
N TYR A 168 -16.13 -15.96 4.73
CA TYR A 168 -17.06 -14.93 5.18
C TYR A 168 -18.52 -15.30 4.97
N LEU A 169 -18.84 -16.10 3.94
CA LEU A 169 -20.20 -16.57 3.71
C LEU A 169 -20.66 -17.67 4.68
N LYS A 170 -19.70 -18.34 5.34
CA LYS A 170 -19.96 -19.45 6.28
C LYS A 170 -19.83 -19.04 7.76
N ALA A 171 -19.33 -17.85 8.04
CA ALA A 171 -19.20 -17.30 9.38
C ALA A 171 -20.50 -16.64 9.82
#